data_2fe540422f9b3a43f13f4b298bcb6a3a
#
_entry.id   2fe540422f9b3a43f13f4b298bcb6a3a
#
_cell.length_a   1.000
_cell.length_b   1.000
_cell.length_c   1.000
_cell.angle_alpha   90.00
_cell.angle_beta   90.00
_cell.angle_gamma   90.00
#
_symmetry.space_group_name_H-M   'P 1'
#
loop_
_entity.id
_entity.type
_entity.pdbx_description
1 polymer ?
#
loop_
_entity_poly.entity_id
_entity_poly.type
_entity_poly.pdbx_seq_one_letter_code
_entity_poly.pdbx_strand_id
1 'polypeptide(L)'
;MKKIQIDDCICHSKIKEHLDIKDSILSEIDKSSDGNLEQLDSFYTDSISKLDWNISDKLERPWLKIFLPVFLENLQEVIASIGYAKAVIKNVWYQQYLEGDTHGWHIHDDHFTGVYYLEFPEGCSQTEIVSPYNFKVKKIDVVEGDFIIFPAHCIHRGLPNTKKRKTIISYNFSIDGSPIKGRNSLDLEKIKKVNPNIWQPQN
;
A
#
# COMPACT_ATOMS: atom_id res chain seq x y z
N MET A 1 -20.63 -20.85 18.74
CA MET A 1 -20.07 -19.49 18.55
C MET A 1 -20.84 -18.85 17.40
N LYS A 2 -21.38 -17.62 17.59
CA LYS A 2 -22.04 -16.85 16.54
C LYS A 2 -21.00 -15.95 15.85
N LYS A 3 -20.79 -16.09 14.55
CA LYS A 3 -19.97 -15.18 13.74
C LYS A 3 -20.82 -13.97 13.33
N ILE A 4 -20.31 -12.77 13.54
CA ILE A 4 -20.87 -11.53 13.02
C ILE A 4 -19.88 -11.01 12.00
N GLN A 5 -20.31 -10.82 10.78
CA GLN A 5 -19.50 -10.26 9.71
C GLN A 5 -19.51 -8.73 9.82
N ILE A 6 -18.33 -8.15 9.65
CA ILE A 6 -18.14 -6.70 9.49
C ILE A 6 -17.38 -6.54 8.18
N ASP A 7 -17.84 -5.65 7.30
CA ASP A 7 -17.22 -5.43 6.01
C ASP A 7 -15.97 -4.56 6.17
N ASP A 8 -14.89 -4.99 5.53
CA ASP A 8 -13.66 -4.20 5.35
C ASP A 8 -13.60 -3.62 3.94
N CYS A 9 -12.85 -2.55 3.77
CA CYS A 9 -12.67 -1.92 2.47
C CYS A 9 -11.19 -1.87 2.05
N ILE A 10 -10.99 -1.86 0.75
CA ILE A 10 -9.73 -1.47 0.12
C ILE A 10 -9.91 -0.04 -0.34
N CYS A 11 -9.07 0.88 0.15
CA CYS A 11 -9.06 2.24 -0.35
C CYS A 11 -8.17 2.29 -1.59
N HIS A 12 -8.66 2.90 -2.66
CA HIS A 12 -7.94 3.11 -3.91
C HIS A 12 -7.95 4.60 -4.22
N SER A 13 -6.79 5.16 -4.47
CA SER A 13 -6.62 6.57 -4.81
C SER A 13 -5.42 6.75 -5.74
N LYS A 14 -5.14 7.98 -6.16
CA LYS A 14 -4.06 8.32 -7.07
C LYS A 14 -3.22 9.45 -6.48
N ILE A 15 -1.90 9.36 -6.64
CA ILE A 15 -1.00 10.49 -6.35
C ILE A 15 -1.09 11.48 -7.52
N LYS A 16 -1.56 12.68 -7.22
CA LYS A 16 -1.80 13.74 -8.22
C LYS A 16 -0.49 14.20 -8.88
N GLU A 17 0.56 14.26 -8.10
CA GLU A 17 1.92 14.70 -8.48
C GLU A 17 2.78 13.56 -9.06
N HIS A 18 2.17 12.41 -9.41
CA HIS A 18 2.90 11.22 -9.85
C HIS A 18 3.93 11.50 -10.96
N LEU A 19 3.53 12.25 -11.98
CA LEU A 19 4.42 12.55 -13.12
C LEU A 19 5.58 13.47 -12.74
N ASP A 20 5.41 14.30 -11.71
CA ASP A 20 6.43 15.24 -11.26
C ASP A 20 7.54 14.55 -10.45
N ILE A 21 7.20 13.46 -9.75
CA ILE A 21 8.12 12.79 -8.82
C ILE A 21 8.67 11.46 -9.32
N LYS A 22 7.98 10.79 -10.26
CA LYS A 22 8.29 9.43 -10.72
C LYS A 22 9.75 9.25 -11.12
N ASP A 23 10.20 10.02 -12.10
CA ASP A 23 11.53 9.84 -12.69
C ASP A 23 12.65 10.15 -11.68
N SER A 24 12.44 11.14 -10.80
CA SER A 24 13.36 11.46 -9.73
C SER A 24 13.47 10.32 -8.71
N ILE A 25 12.37 9.72 -8.32
CA ILE A 25 12.36 8.57 -7.40
C ILE A 25 13.04 7.37 -8.05
N LEU A 26 12.68 7.02 -9.30
CA LEU A 26 13.32 5.91 -10.03
C LEU A 26 14.82 6.10 -10.17
N SER A 27 15.27 7.32 -10.48
CA SER A 27 16.69 7.66 -10.57
C SER A 27 17.44 7.39 -9.27
N GLU A 28 16.87 7.74 -8.12
CA GLU A 28 17.49 7.48 -6.81
C GLU A 28 17.44 5.99 -6.44
N ILE A 29 16.37 5.28 -6.76
CA ILE A 29 16.26 3.83 -6.58
C ILE A 29 17.32 3.12 -7.45
N ASP A 30 17.47 3.51 -8.71
CA ASP A 30 18.40 2.86 -9.63
C ASP A 30 19.87 3.06 -9.22
N LYS A 31 20.20 4.18 -8.58
CA LYS A 31 21.54 4.47 -8.02
C LYS A 31 21.82 3.70 -6.71
N SER A 32 20.77 3.27 -5.97
CA SER A 32 20.99 2.61 -4.70
C SER A 32 21.59 1.22 -4.88
N SER A 33 22.63 0.92 -4.08
CA SER A 33 23.26 -0.41 -4.00
C SER A 33 22.54 -1.36 -3.03
N ASP A 34 21.57 -0.85 -2.29
CA ASP A 34 20.97 -1.53 -1.13
C ASP A 34 19.99 -2.65 -1.48
N GLY A 35 19.80 -2.94 -2.76
CA GLY A 35 18.75 -3.82 -3.24
C GLY A 35 19.14 -5.25 -3.60
N ASN A 36 20.39 -5.67 -3.35
CA ASN A 36 20.76 -7.07 -3.54
C ASN A 36 20.58 -7.84 -2.24
N LEU A 37 19.38 -8.34 -2.01
CA LEU A 37 19.18 -9.35 -0.99
C LEU A 37 19.78 -10.67 -1.49
N GLU A 38 20.83 -11.14 -0.84
CA GLU A 38 21.06 -12.57 -0.76
C GLU A 38 19.74 -13.16 -0.26
N GLN A 39 19.22 -14.16 -0.98
CA GLN A 39 17.95 -14.82 -0.69
C GLN A 39 17.85 -15.13 0.80
N LEU A 40 17.14 -14.28 1.52
CA LEU A 40 16.80 -14.52 2.90
C LEU A 40 15.70 -15.55 2.93
N ASP A 41 16.10 -16.77 3.25
CA ASP A 41 15.27 -17.89 3.64
C ASP A 41 14.34 -18.49 2.56
N SER A 42 14.58 -19.76 2.28
CA SER A 42 13.85 -20.62 1.33
C SER A 42 12.38 -20.89 1.66
N PHE A 43 11.82 -20.23 2.66
CA PHE A 43 10.41 -20.37 3.07
C PHE A 43 9.45 -19.45 2.30
N TYR A 44 9.95 -18.39 1.68
CA TYR A 44 9.13 -17.48 0.90
C TYR A 44 9.44 -17.67 -0.58
N THR A 45 8.40 -17.91 -1.37
CA THR A 45 8.45 -18.00 -2.83
C THR A 45 8.67 -16.61 -3.46
N ASP A 46 9.57 -15.82 -2.89
CA ASP A 46 9.84 -14.47 -3.33
C ASP A 46 11.04 -14.47 -4.24
N SER A 47 10.83 -13.98 -5.45
CA SER A 47 11.89 -13.59 -6.36
C SER A 47 11.68 -12.14 -6.73
N ILE A 48 12.26 -11.23 -5.97
CA ILE A 48 12.21 -9.80 -6.23
C ILE A 48 13.61 -9.35 -6.61
N SER A 49 13.76 -8.85 -7.82
CA SER A 49 15.10 -8.53 -8.37
C SER A 49 15.82 -7.42 -7.62
N LYS A 50 15.09 -6.44 -7.07
CA LYS A 50 15.66 -5.36 -6.26
C LYS A 50 14.66 -4.89 -5.20
N LEU A 51 15.15 -4.72 -3.97
CA LEU A 51 14.28 -4.47 -2.82
C LEU A 51 15.12 -3.91 -1.66
N ASP A 52 14.58 -2.97 -0.88
CA ASP A 52 15.26 -2.38 0.29
C ASP A 52 14.50 -2.60 1.60
N TRP A 53 13.81 -3.73 1.73
CA TRP A 53 13.05 -4.12 2.92
C TRP A 53 13.88 -4.13 4.21
N ASN A 54 15.12 -4.57 4.15
CA ASN A 54 16.04 -4.66 5.30
C ASN A 54 16.34 -3.33 5.99
N ILE A 55 16.03 -2.22 5.32
CA ILE A 55 16.18 -0.85 5.85
C ILE A 55 14.87 -0.07 5.79
N SER A 56 13.73 -0.77 5.75
CA SER A 56 12.39 -0.18 5.57
C SER A 56 11.98 0.83 6.64
N ASP A 57 12.54 0.73 7.84
CA ASP A 57 12.37 1.64 8.97
C ASP A 57 13.21 2.93 8.87
N LYS A 58 14.24 2.96 8.00
CA LYS A 58 15.11 4.12 7.80
C LYS A 58 14.50 5.09 6.79
N LEU A 59 13.87 6.14 7.29
CA LEU A 59 13.13 7.09 6.44
C LEU A 59 14.00 8.16 5.77
N GLU A 60 15.32 8.16 5.99
CA GLU A 60 16.24 9.17 5.45
C GLU A 60 16.84 8.84 4.07
N ARG A 61 16.37 7.74 3.44
CA ARG A 61 16.86 7.33 2.11
C ARG A 61 16.55 8.39 1.04
N PRO A 62 17.45 8.63 0.06
CA PRO A 62 17.29 9.71 -0.93
C PRO A 62 15.95 9.69 -1.66
N TRP A 63 15.51 8.53 -2.15
CA TRP A 63 14.23 8.39 -2.84
C TRP A 63 13.01 8.67 -1.95
N LEU A 64 13.10 8.36 -0.64
CA LEU A 64 12.03 8.63 0.34
C LEU A 64 11.87 10.12 0.63
N LYS A 65 12.95 10.90 0.58
CA LYS A 65 12.87 12.36 0.75
C LYS A 65 12.04 13.03 -0.34
N ILE A 66 11.97 12.41 -1.53
CA ILE A 66 11.13 12.86 -2.63
C ILE A 66 9.69 12.35 -2.44
N PHE A 67 9.54 11.09 -2.11
CA PHE A 67 8.25 10.40 -2.05
C PHE A 67 7.39 10.82 -0.85
N LEU A 68 7.97 10.79 0.37
CA LEU A 68 7.20 10.92 1.61
C LEU A 68 6.40 12.23 1.71
N PRO A 69 6.94 13.42 1.38
CA PRO A 69 6.16 14.65 1.51
C PRO A 69 4.86 14.60 0.70
N VAL A 70 4.97 14.17 -0.56
CA VAL A 70 3.83 14.07 -1.47
C VAL A 70 2.87 12.95 -1.04
N PHE A 71 3.42 11.79 -0.67
CA PHE A 71 2.61 10.65 -0.26
C PHE A 71 1.81 10.92 1.01
N LEU A 72 2.41 11.56 2.02
CA LEU A 72 1.75 11.83 3.29
C LEU A 72 0.53 12.74 3.15
N GLU A 73 0.56 13.72 2.24
CA GLU A 73 -0.60 14.57 1.94
C GLU A 73 -1.74 13.73 1.36
N ASN A 74 -1.45 12.92 0.33
CA ASN A 74 -2.44 12.04 -0.29
C ASN A 74 -2.95 10.96 0.68
N LEU A 75 -2.07 10.38 1.51
CA LEU A 75 -2.42 9.40 2.54
C LEU A 75 -3.38 10.00 3.57
N GLN A 76 -3.12 11.23 4.02
CA GLN A 76 -3.95 11.89 5.01
C GLN A 76 -5.38 12.12 4.51
N GLU A 77 -5.57 12.46 3.23
CA GLU A 77 -6.89 12.56 2.62
C GLU A 77 -7.66 11.23 2.71
N VAL A 78 -7.00 10.12 2.35
CA VAL A 78 -7.61 8.79 2.42
C VAL A 78 -7.93 8.38 3.85
N ILE A 79 -6.99 8.58 4.79
CA ILE A 79 -7.17 8.24 6.20
C ILE A 79 -8.33 9.01 6.81
N ALA A 80 -8.46 10.32 6.50
CA ALA A 80 -9.60 11.11 6.92
C ALA A 80 -10.92 10.60 6.35
N SER A 81 -10.92 10.13 5.09
CA SER A 81 -12.12 9.61 4.42
C SER A 81 -12.67 8.35 5.07
N ILE A 82 -11.81 7.53 5.69
CA ILE A 82 -12.20 6.32 6.43
C ILE A 82 -12.36 6.55 7.94
N GLY A 83 -12.35 7.81 8.37
CA GLY A 83 -12.73 8.21 9.73
C GLY A 83 -11.60 8.29 10.74
N TYR A 84 -10.33 8.24 10.33
CA TYR A 84 -9.19 8.34 11.22
C TYR A 84 -8.51 9.72 11.11
N ALA A 85 -8.00 10.21 12.26
CA ALA A 85 -7.39 11.54 12.33
C ALA A 85 -5.94 11.56 11.84
N LYS A 86 -5.20 10.45 11.99
CA LYS A 86 -3.77 10.43 11.73
C LYS A 86 -3.28 9.01 11.40
N ALA A 87 -2.41 8.93 10.40
CA ALA A 87 -1.55 7.77 10.14
C ALA A 87 -0.14 8.01 10.68
N VAL A 88 0.50 6.95 11.16
CA VAL A 88 1.90 6.93 11.58
C VAL A 88 2.62 5.88 10.75
N ILE A 89 3.42 6.33 9.80
CA ILE A 89 4.23 5.45 8.95
C ILE A 89 5.23 4.69 9.83
N LYS A 90 5.34 3.39 9.59
CA LYS A 90 6.27 2.47 10.28
C LYS A 90 7.39 2.04 9.35
N ASN A 91 7.03 1.51 8.21
CA ASN A 91 7.96 0.99 7.22
C ASN A 91 7.56 1.49 5.83
N VAL A 92 8.54 1.77 5.00
CA VAL A 92 8.35 2.05 3.57
C VAL A 92 9.49 1.39 2.83
N TRP A 93 9.23 0.70 1.73
CA TRP A 93 10.26 0.07 0.91
C TRP A 93 9.83 0.02 -0.55
N TYR A 94 10.81 -0.01 -1.45
CA TYR A 94 10.53 -0.28 -2.86
C TYR A 94 10.74 -1.76 -3.19
N GLN A 95 10.11 -2.20 -4.26
CA GLN A 95 10.27 -3.51 -4.87
C GLN A 95 10.29 -3.33 -6.39
N GLN A 96 11.37 -3.79 -7.03
CA GLN A 96 11.46 -3.85 -8.49
C GLN A 96 11.38 -5.30 -8.94
N TYR A 97 10.46 -5.55 -9.86
CA TYR A 97 10.17 -6.85 -10.44
C TYR A 97 10.60 -6.88 -11.89
N LEU A 98 11.39 -7.85 -12.27
CA LEU A 98 11.67 -8.23 -13.64
C LEU A 98 10.76 -9.38 -14.09
N GLU A 99 10.98 -9.95 -15.27
CA GLU A 99 10.18 -11.05 -15.81
C GLU A 99 10.25 -12.27 -14.90
N GLY A 100 9.09 -12.77 -14.50
CA GLY A 100 8.94 -13.93 -13.62
C GLY A 100 9.02 -13.64 -12.13
N ASP A 101 9.50 -12.47 -11.72
CA ASP A 101 9.56 -12.09 -10.31
C ASP A 101 8.17 -12.09 -9.66
N THR A 102 8.10 -12.56 -8.43
CA THR A 102 6.86 -12.72 -7.67
C THR A 102 7.07 -12.45 -6.19
N HIS A 103 5.99 -12.12 -5.50
CA HIS A 103 5.94 -12.06 -4.04
C HIS A 103 4.79 -12.96 -3.57
N GLY A 104 5.10 -13.97 -2.77
CA GLY A 104 4.15 -14.98 -2.32
C GLY A 104 3.03 -14.44 -1.43
N TRP A 105 2.12 -15.33 -1.03
CA TRP A 105 1.04 -14.99 -0.10
C TRP A 105 1.59 -14.64 1.28
N HIS A 106 1.27 -13.43 1.77
CA HIS A 106 1.73 -12.93 3.07
C HIS A 106 0.73 -11.94 3.69
N ILE A 107 1.01 -11.53 4.92
CA ILE A 107 0.32 -10.47 5.70
C ILE A 107 1.37 -9.56 6.34
N HIS A 108 0.92 -8.47 6.97
CA HIS A 108 1.76 -7.55 7.75
C HIS A 108 1.25 -7.39 9.18
N ASP A 109 2.09 -6.88 10.07
CA ASP A 109 1.82 -6.78 11.51
C ASP A 109 1.17 -5.46 11.94
N ASP A 110 1.15 -4.44 11.08
CA ASP A 110 0.57 -3.13 11.37
C ASP A 110 -0.96 -3.10 11.26
N HIS A 111 -1.57 -1.93 11.40
CA HIS A 111 -3.02 -1.78 11.19
C HIS A 111 -3.37 -1.83 9.70
N PHE A 112 -2.60 -1.12 8.89
CA PHE A 112 -2.78 -1.04 7.45
C PHE A 112 -1.46 -1.22 6.71
N THR A 113 -1.57 -1.76 5.53
CA THR A 113 -0.52 -1.83 4.52
C THR A 113 -1.03 -1.28 3.21
N GLY A 114 -0.13 -1.00 2.29
CA GLY A 114 -0.53 -0.56 0.97
C GLY A 114 0.60 -0.60 -0.05
N VAL A 115 0.21 -0.34 -1.28
CA VAL A 115 1.09 -0.37 -2.45
C VAL A 115 0.84 0.86 -3.30
N TYR A 116 1.89 1.59 -3.64
CA TYR A 116 1.89 2.63 -4.67
C TYR A 116 2.59 2.10 -5.92
N TYR A 117 1.95 2.25 -7.07
CA TYR A 117 2.42 1.76 -8.37
C TYR A 117 3.24 2.85 -9.06
N LEU A 118 4.53 2.95 -8.70
CA LEU A 118 5.45 3.98 -9.18
C LEU A 118 5.77 3.83 -10.67
N GLU A 119 6.09 2.61 -11.10
CA GLU A 119 6.33 2.24 -12.49
C GLU A 119 5.51 0.98 -12.79
N PHE A 120 4.44 1.16 -13.56
CA PHE A 120 3.48 0.10 -13.79
C PHE A 120 3.00 0.10 -15.24
N PRO A 121 3.88 -0.27 -16.19
CA PRO A 121 3.54 -0.34 -17.60
C PRO A 121 2.38 -1.30 -17.87
N GLU A 122 1.60 -1.01 -18.89
CA GLU A 122 0.51 -1.87 -19.33
C GLU A 122 0.96 -3.32 -19.52
N GLY A 123 0.18 -4.26 -18.96
CA GLY A 123 0.46 -5.68 -18.97
C GLY A 123 1.26 -6.20 -17.77
N CYS A 124 1.75 -5.33 -16.87
CA CYS A 124 2.33 -5.78 -15.60
C CYS A 124 1.30 -6.45 -14.69
N SER A 125 1.78 -7.38 -13.88
CA SER A 125 0.93 -8.15 -12.97
C SER A 125 0.47 -7.34 -11.77
N GLN A 126 -0.83 -7.39 -11.51
CA GLN A 126 -1.50 -6.68 -10.43
C GLN A 126 -1.36 -7.41 -9.08
N THR A 127 -1.69 -6.71 -8.00
CA THR A 127 -1.80 -7.29 -6.66
C THR A 127 -3.11 -8.08 -6.54
N GLU A 128 -3.01 -9.26 -5.92
CA GLU A 128 -4.18 -10.05 -5.52
C GLU A 128 -4.34 -10.02 -4.01
N ILE A 129 -5.59 -9.89 -3.56
CA ILE A 129 -5.96 -9.85 -2.14
C ILE A 129 -7.05 -10.89 -1.90
N VAL A 130 -6.92 -11.64 -0.81
CA VAL A 130 -7.94 -12.61 -0.36
C VAL A 130 -8.91 -11.91 0.57
N SER A 131 -10.20 -11.96 0.25
CA SER A 131 -11.23 -11.50 1.17
C SER A 131 -11.22 -12.33 2.45
N PRO A 132 -11.07 -11.72 3.63
CA PRO A 132 -11.03 -12.45 4.90
C PRO A 132 -12.37 -13.12 5.26
N TYR A 133 -13.46 -12.77 4.58
CA TYR A 133 -14.82 -13.24 4.89
C TYR A 133 -15.24 -14.46 4.07
N ASN A 134 -14.93 -14.47 2.80
CA ASN A 134 -15.38 -15.52 1.88
C ASN A 134 -14.25 -16.24 1.15
N PHE A 135 -13.00 -15.88 1.47
CA PHE A 135 -11.76 -16.44 0.90
C PHE A 135 -11.66 -16.34 -0.63
N LYS A 136 -12.46 -15.45 -1.23
CA LYS A 136 -12.35 -15.17 -2.66
C LYS A 136 -11.15 -14.27 -2.92
N VAL A 137 -10.39 -14.64 -3.93
CA VAL A 137 -9.29 -13.82 -4.43
C VAL A 137 -9.86 -12.69 -5.28
N LYS A 138 -9.46 -11.47 -4.98
CA LYS A 138 -9.73 -10.28 -5.78
C LYS A 138 -8.44 -9.77 -6.39
N LYS A 139 -8.45 -9.56 -7.68
CA LYS A 139 -7.44 -8.81 -8.40
C LYS A 139 -7.83 -7.33 -8.37
N ILE A 140 -6.90 -6.48 -7.96
CA ILE A 140 -7.18 -5.06 -7.85
C ILE A 140 -6.78 -4.39 -9.15
N ASP A 141 -7.76 -3.80 -9.83
CA ASP A 141 -7.54 -3.07 -11.08
C ASP A 141 -6.92 -1.70 -10.76
N VAL A 142 -5.66 -1.53 -11.14
CA VAL A 142 -4.85 -0.35 -10.88
C VAL A 142 -4.05 0.03 -12.10
N VAL A 143 -3.70 1.29 -12.19
CA VAL A 143 -2.79 1.84 -13.19
C VAL A 143 -1.60 2.53 -12.53
N GLU A 144 -0.62 2.91 -13.32
CA GLU A 144 0.53 3.66 -12.84
C GLU A 144 0.09 4.98 -12.19
N GLY A 145 0.70 5.31 -11.05
CA GLY A 145 0.35 6.46 -10.23
C GLY A 145 -0.74 6.20 -9.18
N ASP A 146 -1.42 5.07 -9.25
CA ASP A 146 -2.39 4.68 -8.23
C ASP A 146 -1.71 4.18 -6.96
N PHE A 147 -2.41 4.29 -5.83
CA PHE A 147 -2.06 3.58 -4.61
C PHE A 147 -3.28 2.95 -3.96
N ILE A 148 -3.07 1.83 -3.30
CA ILE A 148 -4.09 1.09 -2.55
C ILE A 148 -3.69 0.98 -1.10
N ILE A 149 -4.69 0.98 -0.22
CA ILE A 149 -4.56 0.76 1.22
C ILE A 149 -5.58 -0.31 1.61
N PHE A 150 -5.15 -1.26 2.43
CA PHE A 150 -6.01 -2.31 2.97
C PHE A 150 -5.53 -2.74 4.35
N PRO A 151 -6.40 -3.39 5.16
CA PRO A 151 -6.02 -3.91 6.46
C PRO A 151 -4.84 -4.87 6.36
N ALA A 152 -3.85 -4.72 7.22
CA ALA A 152 -2.59 -5.44 7.15
C ALA A 152 -2.74 -6.98 7.30
N HIS A 153 -3.81 -7.43 7.95
CA HIS A 153 -4.14 -8.85 8.08
C HIS A 153 -4.75 -9.50 6.82
N CYS A 154 -5.08 -8.72 5.79
CA CYS A 154 -5.56 -9.28 4.53
C CYS A 154 -4.42 -10.01 3.81
N ILE A 155 -4.61 -11.31 3.54
CA ILE A 155 -3.64 -12.11 2.79
C ILE A 155 -3.58 -11.57 1.36
N HIS A 156 -2.37 -11.29 0.88
CA HIS A 156 -2.17 -10.75 -0.45
C HIS A 156 -0.87 -11.25 -1.08
N ARG A 157 -0.73 -11.03 -2.39
CA ARG A 157 0.48 -11.38 -3.14
C ARG A 157 0.70 -10.50 -4.36
N GLY A 158 1.96 -10.47 -4.84
CA GLY A 158 2.33 -10.03 -6.19
C GLY A 158 2.45 -11.23 -7.13
N LEU A 159 1.63 -11.29 -8.17
CA LEU A 159 1.71 -12.34 -9.19
C LEU A 159 3.04 -12.28 -9.96
N PRO A 160 3.47 -13.40 -10.59
CA PRO A 160 4.63 -13.39 -11.48
C PRO A 160 4.52 -12.26 -12.50
N ASN A 161 5.57 -11.43 -12.54
CA ASN A 161 5.59 -10.26 -13.40
C ASN A 161 5.86 -10.64 -14.87
N THR A 162 5.44 -9.76 -15.76
CA THR A 162 5.66 -9.91 -17.21
C THR A 162 7.04 -9.38 -17.64
N LYS A 163 7.28 -9.27 -18.93
CA LYS A 163 8.59 -8.84 -19.49
C LYS A 163 8.99 -7.41 -19.13
N LYS A 164 8.04 -6.54 -18.77
CA LYS A 164 8.32 -5.13 -18.45
C LYS A 164 8.70 -5.00 -16.99
N ARG A 165 9.71 -4.16 -16.69
CA ARG A 165 10.03 -3.82 -15.30
C ARG A 165 8.81 -3.18 -14.62
N LYS A 166 8.55 -3.60 -13.41
CA LYS A 166 7.55 -3.03 -12.50
C LYS A 166 8.26 -2.55 -11.24
N THR A 167 8.00 -1.33 -10.82
CA THR A 167 8.48 -0.79 -9.55
C THR A 167 7.29 -0.33 -8.71
N ILE A 168 7.19 -0.88 -7.51
CA ILE A 168 6.18 -0.46 -6.52
C ILE A 168 6.88 0.06 -5.26
N ILE A 169 6.17 0.91 -4.52
CA ILE A 169 6.52 1.30 -3.16
C ILE A 169 5.46 0.74 -2.23
N SER A 170 5.90 -0.13 -1.32
CA SER A 170 5.05 -0.68 -0.27
C SER A 170 5.29 0.06 1.05
N TYR A 171 4.27 0.11 1.87
CA TYR A 171 4.33 0.82 3.14
C TYR A 171 3.39 0.21 4.17
N ASN A 172 3.82 0.28 5.44
CA ASN A 172 3.01 -0.09 6.60
C ASN A 172 2.79 1.13 7.48
N PHE A 173 1.61 1.25 8.04
CA PHE A 173 1.30 2.32 8.96
C PHE A 173 0.30 1.88 10.03
N SER A 174 0.42 2.52 11.19
CA SER A 174 -0.57 2.45 12.25
C SER A 174 -1.43 3.70 12.25
N ILE A 175 -2.68 3.55 12.62
CA ILE A 175 -3.57 4.67 12.91
C ILE A 175 -3.42 5.05 14.37
N ASP A 176 -3.34 6.35 14.65
CA ASP A 176 -3.43 6.82 16.01
C ASP A 176 -4.87 6.68 16.49
N GLY A 177 -5.06 5.93 17.58
CA GLY A 177 -6.35 5.48 18.11
C GLY A 177 -7.27 6.57 18.65
N SER A 178 -6.94 7.84 18.44
CA SER A 178 -7.82 8.95 18.76
C SER A 178 -8.62 9.37 17.52
N PRO A 179 -9.83 8.84 17.31
CA PRO A 179 -10.71 9.40 16.29
C PRO A 179 -11.02 10.84 16.70
N ILE A 180 -10.61 11.80 15.91
CA ILE A 180 -10.96 13.22 16.04
C ILE A 180 -11.00 13.69 17.50
N LYS A 181 -9.93 14.33 17.97
CA LYS A 181 -9.76 14.81 19.36
C LYS A 181 -11.06 15.28 20.01
N GLY A 182 -11.36 14.73 21.17
CA GLY A 182 -12.39 15.24 22.10
C GLY A 182 -13.76 14.57 22.04
N ARG A 183 -13.89 13.36 21.49
CA ARG A 183 -15.20 12.74 21.35
C ARG A 183 -15.27 11.29 21.80
N ASN A 184 -16.26 11.04 22.66
CA ASN A 184 -16.72 9.70 22.99
C ASN A 184 -17.61 9.09 21.89
N SER A 185 -17.81 9.77 20.76
CA SER A 185 -18.56 9.32 19.60
C SER A 185 -17.93 9.85 18.30
N LEU A 186 -17.89 9.01 17.28
CA LEU A 186 -17.57 9.40 15.92
C LEU A 186 -18.53 10.51 15.45
N ASP A 187 -17.99 11.62 14.95
CA ASP A 187 -18.79 12.64 14.26
C ASP A 187 -19.12 12.17 12.85
N LEU A 188 -20.08 11.26 12.77
CA LEU A 188 -20.52 10.67 11.51
C LEU A 188 -20.96 11.72 10.49
N GLU A 189 -21.45 12.88 10.94
CA GLU A 189 -21.85 13.95 10.03
C GLU A 189 -20.63 14.65 9.38
N LYS A 190 -19.50 14.74 10.08
CA LYS A 190 -18.26 15.23 9.47
C LYS A 190 -17.65 14.21 8.49
N ILE A 191 -17.68 12.92 8.85
CA ILE A 191 -17.23 11.84 7.98
C ILE A 191 -18.06 11.82 6.70
N LYS A 192 -19.38 11.91 6.79
CA LYS A 192 -20.30 11.99 5.65
C LYS A 192 -20.04 13.20 4.75
N LYS A 193 -19.64 14.35 5.32
CA LYS A 193 -19.29 15.55 4.53
C LYS A 193 -17.99 15.37 3.73
N VAL A 194 -17.02 14.63 4.26
CA VAL A 194 -15.75 14.34 3.58
C VAL A 194 -15.94 13.24 2.53
N ASN A 195 -16.80 12.27 2.79
CA ASN A 195 -17.11 11.21 1.83
C ASN A 195 -18.60 10.80 1.93
N PRO A 196 -19.49 11.47 1.17
CA PRO A 196 -20.92 11.20 1.20
C PRO A 196 -21.31 9.78 0.76
N ASN A 197 -20.40 9.03 0.13
CA ASN A 197 -20.66 7.68 -0.37
C ASN A 197 -20.31 6.57 0.65
N ILE A 198 -19.65 6.87 1.76
CA ILE A 198 -19.26 5.87 2.78
C ILE A 198 -20.48 5.25 3.48
N TRP A 199 -21.65 5.91 3.46
CA TRP A 199 -22.84 5.52 4.24
C TRP A 199 -24.11 5.47 3.40
N GLN A 200 -24.06 4.87 2.23
CA GLN A 200 -25.30 4.43 1.56
C GLN A 200 -25.61 3.03 2.07
N PRO A 201 -26.72 2.82 2.84
CA PRO A 201 -27.15 1.46 3.11
C PRO A 201 -27.45 0.80 1.77
N GLN A 202 -26.82 -0.33 1.52
CA GLN A 202 -27.23 -1.18 0.40
C GLN A 202 -28.62 -1.74 0.76
N ASN A 203 -29.63 -1.27 0.05
CA ASN A 203 -30.97 -1.86 0.06
C ASN A 203 -30.95 -3.25 -0.53
#